data_da74a48635e17cbc9782b5517d552400
#
_entry.id   da74a48635e17cbc9782b5517d552400
#
_cell.length_a   1.000
_cell.length_b   1.000
_cell.length_c   1.000
_cell.angle_alpha   90.00
_cell.angle_beta   90.00
_cell.angle_gamma   90.00
#
_symmetry.space_group_name_H-M   'P 1'
#
loop_
_entity.id
_entity.type
_entity.pdbx_description
1 polymer ?
#
loop_
_entity_poly.entity_id
_entity_poly.type
_entity_poly.pdbx_seq_one_letter_code
_entity_poly.pdbx_strand_id
1 'polypeptide(L)'
;ALKWMLDPAHSPFGMKVSLSPNYLSWLLKFVLACSEGNVQRSIQPLNDLGQLSAKNFAQIVAEEEFDCSYQEKGLLFLYKTEKALHDGQHEGEFMQKHGIPVSVYDKNKIHEIEPAALDDIIGGVHFTGDSHLNPAVFLKLLSNRIRAMGAELLENTAVTGFESAG
;
A
#
# COMPACT_ATOMS: atom_id res chain seq x y z
N ALA A 1 9.78 13.86 -0.49
CA ALA A 1 8.46 14.19 0.05
C ALA A 1 8.11 15.67 -0.17
N LEU A 2 8.94 16.64 0.29
CA LEU A 2 8.63 18.08 0.22
C LEU A 2 8.41 18.59 -1.22
N LYS A 3 9.20 18.10 -2.17
CA LYS A 3 9.09 18.47 -3.59
C LYS A 3 7.76 18.04 -4.22
N TRP A 4 7.22 16.90 -3.79
CA TRP A 4 5.91 16.40 -4.24
C TRP A 4 4.74 17.18 -3.62
N MET A 5 4.90 17.66 -2.40
CA MET A 5 3.85 18.46 -1.74
C MET A 5 3.64 19.81 -2.40
N LEU A 6 4.63 20.32 -3.15
CA LEU A 6 4.59 21.62 -3.85
C LEU A 6 4.13 21.50 -5.31
N ASP A 7 3.93 20.27 -5.83
CA ASP A 7 3.45 20.02 -7.18
C ASP A 7 2.09 19.31 -7.15
N PRO A 8 0.98 20.05 -7.15
CA PRO A 8 -0.37 19.48 -7.07
C PRO A 8 -0.74 18.58 -8.25
N ALA A 9 -0.07 18.74 -9.40
CA ALA A 9 -0.36 17.98 -10.62
C ALA A 9 0.23 16.56 -10.59
N HIS A 10 1.32 16.36 -9.84
CA HIS A 10 2.04 15.08 -9.79
C HIS A 10 2.12 14.50 -8.37
N SER A 11 1.50 15.17 -7.39
CA SER A 11 1.46 14.69 -6.01
C SER A 11 0.43 13.56 -5.86
N PRO A 12 0.82 12.40 -5.34
CA PRO A 12 -0.13 11.34 -4.97
C PRO A 12 -0.99 11.75 -3.75
N PHE A 13 -0.65 12.86 -3.09
CA PHE A 13 -1.33 13.36 -1.91
C PHE A 13 -2.16 14.59 -2.24
N GLY A 14 -3.48 14.43 -2.38
CA GLY A 14 -4.41 15.56 -2.41
C GLY A 14 -4.55 16.19 -1.02
N MET A 15 -3.63 17.10 -0.65
CA MET A 15 -3.71 17.77 0.65
C MET A 15 -4.37 19.13 0.52
N LYS A 16 -5.43 19.36 1.32
CA LYS A 16 -6.00 20.68 1.48
C LYS A 16 -5.10 21.49 2.41
N VAL A 17 -4.47 22.53 1.87
CA VAL A 17 -3.62 23.44 2.66
C VAL A 17 -4.49 24.15 3.69
N SER A 18 -4.06 24.14 4.96
CA SER A 18 -4.70 24.85 6.06
C SER A 18 -3.64 25.64 6.84
N LEU A 19 -4.00 26.85 7.25
CA LEU A 19 -3.15 27.71 8.10
C LEU A 19 -3.40 27.49 9.59
N SER A 20 -4.15 26.45 9.97
CA SER A 20 -4.38 26.17 11.39
C SER A 20 -3.08 25.79 12.11
N PRO A 21 -2.85 26.21 13.35
CA PRO A 21 -1.65 25.87 14.12
C PRO A 21 -1.42 24.34 14.23
N ASN A 22 -2.49 23.59 14.37
CA ASN A 22 -2.43 22.12 14.44
C ASN A 22 -1.93 21.50 13.12
N TYR A 23 -2.40 22.00 11.97
CA TYR A 23 -1.94 21.57 10.66
C TYR A 23 -0.47 21.89 10.43
N LEU A 24 -0.04 23.12 10.76
CA LEU A 24 1.36 23.55 10.62
C LEU A 24 2.29 22.73 11.53
N SER A 25 1.87 22.48 12.78
CA SER A 25 2.62 21.60 13.70
C SER A 25 2.74 20.17 13.18
N TRP A 26 1.64 19.61 12.66
CA TRP A 26 1.64 18.30 12.03
C TRP A 26 2.56 18.26 10.80
N LEU A 27 2.47 19.26 9.93
CA LEU A 27 3.28 19.36 8.72
C LEU A 27 4.79 19.40 9.04
N LEU A 28 5.17 20.21 10.05
CA LEU A 28 6.56 20.27 10.52
C LEU A 28 7.03 18.89 11.02
N LYS A 29 6.26 18.23 11.87
CA LYS A 29 6.58 16.88 12.37
C LYS A 29 6.68 15.86 11.24
N PHE A 30 5.77 15.94 10.26
CA PHE A 30 5.80 15.07 9.09
C PHE A 30 7.08 15.25 8.28
N VAL A 31 7.47 16.50 7.97
CA VAL A 31 8.70 16.79 7.23
C VAL A 31 9.94 16.30 7.97
N LEU A 32 10.01 16.52 9.28
CA LEU A 32 11.11 16.02 10.13
C LEU A 32 11.15 14.47 10.19
N ALA A 33 9.99 13.83 10.12
CA ALA A 33 9.89 12.38 10.07
C ALA A 33 10.32 11.78 8.70
N CYS A 34 10.26 12.55 7.61
CA CYS A 34 10.69 12.14 6.26
C CYS A 34 12.23 12.13 6.13
N SER A 35 12.93 11.47 7.04
CA SER A 35 14.38 11.35 7.02
C SER A 35 14.79 9.91 6.68
N GLU A 36 15.96 9.77 6.04
CA GLU A 36 16.50 8.45 5.69
C GLU A 36 16.69 7.55 6.92
N GLY A 37 17.14 8.12 8.04
CA GLY A 37 17.28 7.38 9.31
C GLY A 37 15.95 6.86 9.86
N ASN A 38 14.84 7.56 9.63
CA ASN A 38 13.51 7.06 9.98
C ASN A 38 13.05 5.95 9.04
N VAL A 39 13.32 6.08 7.73
CA VAL A 39 13.02 5.02 6.74
C VAL A 39 13.75 3.74 7.12
N GLN A 40 15.05 3.80 7.38
CA GLN A 40 15.88 2.65 7.76
C GLN A 40 15.38 1.96 9.05
N ARG A 41 14.90 2.74 10.03
CA ARG A 41 14.35 2.17 11.27
C ARG A 41 12.97 1.55 11.11
N SER A 42 12.18 2.07 10.18
CA SER A 42 10.76 1.70 10.03
C SER A 42 10.54 0.58 9.01
N ILE A 43 11.46 0.40 8.04
CA ILE A 43 11.23 -0.49 6.91
C ILE A 43 11.05 -1.95 7.36
N GLN A 44 11.92 -2.45 8.26
CA GLN A 44 11.84 -3.84 8.69
C GLN A 44 10.56 -4.12 9.49
N PRO A 45 10.21 -3.35 10.55
CA PRO A 45 8.95 -3.55 11.27
C PRO A 45 7.71 -3.44 10.37
N LEU A 46 7.71 -2.53 9.39
CA LEU A 46 6.61 -2.39 8.45
C LEU A 46 6.52 -3.58 7.48
N ASN A 47 7.66 -4.09 7.00
CA ASN A 47 7.71 -5.29 6.18
C ASN A 47 7.20 -6.52 6.94
N ASP A 48 7.66 -6.72 8.17
CA ASP A 48 7.21 -7.84 9.02
C ASP A 48 5.70 -7.80 9.27
N LEU A 49 5.17 -6.60 9.57
CA LEU A 49 3.73 -6.39 9.73
C LEU A 49 2.97 -6.63 8.41
N GLY A 50 3.52 -6.16 7.29
CA GLY A 50 2.95 -6.36 5.95
C GLY A 50 2.85 -7.85 5.58
N GLN A 51 3.93 -8.60 5.81
CA GLN A 51 3.96 -10.05 5.56
C GLN A 51 2.96 -10.81 6.46
N LEU A 52 2.89 -10.46 7.75
CA LEU A 52 1.91 -11.04 8.67
C LEU A 52 0.47 -10.73 8.20
N SER A 53 0.22 -9.49 7.78
CA SER A 53 -1.07 -9.07 7.25
C SER A 53 -1.44 -9.86 5.99
N ALA A 54 -0.53 -9.96 5.01
CA ALA A 54 -0.77 -10.72 3.78
C ALA A 54 -1.10 -12.19 4.07
N LYS A 55 -0.34 -12.82 4.97
CA LYS A 55 -0.61 -14.20 5.42
C LYS A 55 -2.00 -14.33 6.04
N ASN A 56 -2.39 -13.41 6.92
CA ASN A 56 -3.70 -13.44 7.56
C ASN A 56 -4.85 -13.22 6.56
N PHE A 57 -4.69 -12.33 5.58
CA PHE A 57 -5.68 -12.15 4.52
C PHE A 57 -5.85 -13.43 3.69
N ALA A 58 -4.75 -14.03 3.24
CA ALA A 58 -4.79 -15.28 2.49
C ALA A 58 -5.48 -16.39 3.28
N GLN A 59 -5.13 -16.52 4.56
CA GLN A 59 -5.74 -17.52 5.46
C GLN A 59 -7.24 -17.29 5.63
N ILE A 60 -7.68 -16.07 5.96
CA ILE A 60 -9.11 -15.76 6.16
C ILE A 60 -9.90 -16.02 4.87
N VAL A 61 -9.37 -15.59 3.72
CA VAL A 61 -10.04 -15.79 2.44
C VAL A 61 -10.21 -17.28 2.12
N ALA A 62 -9.17 -18.09 2.40
CA ALA A 62 -9.21 -19.53 2.16
C ALA A 62 -10.11 -20.28 3.15
N GLU A 63 -9.99 -20.01 4.46
CA GLU A 63 -10.75 -20.70 5.51
C GLU A 63 -12.25 -20.39 5.47
N GLU A 64 -12.61 -19.15 5.12
CA GLU A 64 -13.99 -18.69 5.07
C GLU A 64 -14.59 -18.76 3.64
N GLU A 65 -13.82 -19.26 2.66
CA GLU A 65 -14.21 -19.38 1.24
C GLU A 65 -14.75 -18.06 0.66
N PHE A 66 -14.11 -16.93 1.00
CA PHE A 66 -14.56 -15.60 0.58
C PHE A 66 -14.30 -15.34 -0.91
N ASP A 67 -15.37 -15.26 -1.70
CA ASP A 67 -15.28 -14.78 -3.09
C ASP A 67 -15.20 -13.24 -3.12
N CYS A 68 -14.00 -12.71 -2.89
CA CYS A 68 -13.68 -11.30 -2.89
C CYS A 68 -12.63 -10.90 -3.94
N SER A 69 -12.46 -11.72 -4.99
CA SER A 69 -11.46 -11.52 -6.04
C SER A 69 -10.03 -11.44 -5.52
N TYR A 70 -9.71 -12.19 -4.47
CA TYR A 70 -8.35 -12.25 -3.93
C TYR A 70 -7.39 -12.89 -4.93
N GLN A 71 -6.25 -12.22 -5.20
CA GLN A 71 -5.22 -12.71 -6.11
C GLN A 71 -3.81 -12.35 -5.61
N GLU A 72 -2.89 -13.30 -5.70
CA GLU A 72 -1.46 -13.16 -5.36
C GLU A 72 -0.62 -12.96 -6.64
N LYS A 73 -0.95 -11.90 -7.39
CA LYS A 73 -0.29 -11.59 -8.66
C LYS A 73 0.75 -10.47 -8.57
N GLY A 74 0.98 -9.96 -7.38
CA GLY A 74 1.90 -8.86 -7.17
C GLY A 74 1.31 -7.50 -7.55
N LEU A 75 2.16 -6.47 -7.45
CA LEU A 75 1.89 -5.10 -7.85
C LEU A 75 2.89 -4.67 -8.93
N LEU A 76 2.39 -4.36 -10.12
CA LEU A 76 3.20 -4.00 -11.27
C LEU A 76 3.15 -2.49 -11.53
N PHE A 77 4.29 -1.82 -11.42
CA PHE A 77 4.47 -0.42 -11.83
C PHE A 77 4.97 -0.36 -13.27
N LEU A 78 4.28 0.42 -14.11
CA LEU A 78 4.63 0.62 -15.51
C LEU A 78 5.19 2.02 -15.75
N TYR A 79 6.25 2.11 -16.55
CA TYR A 79 6.96 3.37 -16.78
C TYR A 79 7.02 3.72 -18.27
N LYS A 80 6.85 5.02 -18.56
CA LYS A 80 6.88 5.59 -19.91
C LYS A 80 8.15 6.37 -20.22
N THR A 81 9.01 6.61 -19.23
CA THR A 81 10.25 7.38 -19.43
C THR A 81 11.43 6.67 -18.75
N GLU A 82 12.60 6.76 -19.37
CA GLU A 82 13.84 6.18 -18.84
C GLU A 82 14.15 6.66 -17.42
N LYS A 83 13.93 7.95 -17.16
CA LYS A 83 14.14 8.51 -15.83
C LYS A 83 13.25 7.86 -14.79
N ALA A 84 11.94 7.71 -15.07
CA ALA A 84 11.00 7.12 -14.12
C ALA A 84 11.27 5.62 -13.91
N LEU A 85 11.64 4.89 -14.97
CA LEU A 85 12.04 3.48 -14.87
C LEU A 85 13.29 3.32 -14.01
N HIS A 86 14.31 4.15 -14.24
CA HIS A 86 15.53 4.13 -13.44
C HIS A 86 15.28 4.46 -11.97
N ASP A 87 14.46 5.48 -11.68
CA ASP A 87 14.08 5.82 -10.31
C ASP A 87 13.32 4.64 -9.64
N GLY A 88 12.41 3.98 -10.37
CA GLY A 88 11.68 2.80 -9.91
C GLY A 88 12.57 1.56 -9.70
N GLN A 89 13.58 1.36 -10.54
CA GLN A 89 14.58 0.29 -10.36
C GLN A 89 15.38 0.50 -9.07
N HIS A 90 15.83 1.73 -8.81
CA HIS A 90 16.54 2.06 -7.57
C HIS A 90 15.67 1.81 -6.32
N GLU A 91 14.39 2.16 -6.39
CA GLU A 91 13.45 1.85 -5.31
C GLU A 91 13.29 0.33 -5.13
N GLY A 92 13.15 -0.41 -6.23
CA GLY A 92 13.08 -1.88 -6.22
C GLY A 92 14.33 -2.53 -5.61
N GLU A 93 15.54 -2.07 -5.98
CA GLU A 93 16.79 -2.54 -5.39
C GLU A 93 16.87 -2.26 -3.89
N PHE A 94 16.41 -1.09 -3.46
CA PHE A 94 16.33 -0.75 -2.04
C PHE A 94 15.38 -1.71 -1.30
N MET A 95 14.21 -1.98 -1.85
CA MET A 95 13.24 -2.90 -1.25
C MET A 95 13.76 -4.34 -1.23
N GLN A 96 14.45 -4.81 -2.28
CA GLN A 96 15.08 -6.13 -2.30
C GLN A 96 16.10 -6.34 -1.19
N LYS A 97 16.92 -5.31 -0.88
CA LYS A 97 17.87 -5.35 0.24
C LYS A 97 17.19 -5.55 1.61
N HIS A 98 15.89 -5.25 1.71
CA HIS A 98 15.08 -5.43 2.90
C HIS A 98 14.15 -6.66 2.83
N GLY A 99 14.42 -7.57 1.89
CA GLY A 99 13.71 -8.85 1.80
C GLY A 99 12.36 -8.80 1.08
N ILE A 100 12.04 -7.69 0.39
CA ILE A 100 10.82 -7.57 -0.41
C ILE A 100 11.15 -8.09 -1.83
N PRO A 101 10.42 -9.10 -2.36
CA PRO A 101 10.72 -9.65 -3.67
C PRO A 101 10.29 -8.71 -4.79
N VAL A 102 11.26 -8.34 -5.64
CA VAL A 102 11.06 -7.41 -6.76
C VAL A 102 11.69 -7.97 -8.03
N SER A 103 11.02 -7.80 -9.16
CA SER A 103 11.52 -8.12 -10.50
C SER A 103 11.44 -6.89 -11.40
N VAL A 104 12.44 -6.70 -12.25
CA VAL A 104 12.44 -5.64 -13.26
C VAL A 104 12.19 -6.26 -14.62
N TYR A 105 11.28 -5.69 -15.39
CA TYR A 105 10.88 -6.18 -16.70
C TYR A 105 11.08 -5.13 -17.78
N ASP A 106 11.52 -5.59 -18.95
CA ASP A 106 11.56 -4.80 -20.17
C ASP A 106 10.16 -4.70 -20.81
N LYS A 107 10.06 -3.92 -21.88
CA LYS A 107 8.82 -3.73 -22.64
C LYS A 107 8.23 -5.05 -23.11
N ASN A 108 9.03 -5.98 -23.65
CA ASN A 108 8.54 -7.23 -24.18
C ASN A 108 7.92 -8.10 -23.10
N LYS A 109 8.61 -8.21 -21.94
CA LYS A 109 8.09 -8.95 -20.81
C LYS A 109 6.83 -8.33 -20.23
N ILE A 110 6.70 -7.01 -20.24
CA ILE A 110 5.47 -6.32 -19.82
C ILE A 110 4.30 -6.74 -20.72
N HIS A 111 4.46 -6.72 -22.05
CA HIS A 111 3.38 -7.12 -22.96
C HIS A 111 3.01 -8.62 -22.89
N GLU A 112 3.92 -9.48 -22.45
CA GLU A 112 3.59 -10.89 -22.16
C GLU A 112 2.67 -11.05 -20.95
N ILE A 113 2.92 -10.30 -19.87
CA ILE A 113 2.19 -10.45 -18.60
C ILE A 113 0.96 -9.53 -18.53
N GLU A 114 0.97 -8.41 -19.25
CA GLU A 114 -0.12 -7.44 -19.36
C GLU A 114 -0.30 -7.01 -20.83
N PRO A 115 -1.02 -7.82 -21.63
CA PRO A 115 -1.22 -7.54 -23.06
C PRO A 115 -1.97 -6.25 -23.34
N ALA A 116 -2.69 -5.70 -22.35
CA ALA A 116 -3.40 -4.43 -22.46
C ALA A 116 -2.49 -3.21 -22.20
N ALA A 117 -1.21 -3.42 -21.86
CA ALA A 117 -0.27 -2.33 -21.68
C ALA A 117 -0.10 -1.52 -22.99
N LEU A 118 -0.05 -0.19 -22.86
CA LEU A 118 0.11 0.70 -24.00
C LEU A 118 1.51 0.58 -24.61
N ASP A 119 1.63 0.83 -25.92
CA ASP A 119 2.88 0.73 -26.67
C ASP A 119 3.98 1.71 -26.21
N ASP A 120 3.63 2.79 -25.53
CA ASP A 120 4.55 3.78 -24.98
C ASP A 120 5.15 3.39 -23.61
N ILE A 121 4.78 2.23 -23.07
CA ILE A 121 5.44 1.63 -21.89
C ILE A 121 6.81 1.09 -22.31
N ILE A 122 7.86 1.46 -21.58
CA ILE A 122 9.24 1.06 -21.87
C ILE A 122 9.75 -0.05 -20.93
N GLY A 123 9.09 -0.26 -19.80
CA GLY A 123 9.44 -1.29 -18.81
C GLY A 123 8.62 -1.15 -17.53
N GLY A 124 8.90 -2.01 -16.57
CA GLY A 124 8.18 -2.02 -15.29
C GLY A 124 8.97 -2.63 -14.15
N VAL A 125 8.50 -2.36 -12.94
CA VAL A 125 8.98 -2.95 -11.68
C VAL A 125 7.81 -3.68 -11.03
N HIS A 126 8.01 -4.95 -10.73
CA HIS A 126 7.00 -5.86 -10.22
C HIS A 126 7.35 -6.32 -8.79
N PHE A 127 6.55 -5.92 -7.83
CA PHE A 127 6.60 -6.39 -6.44
C PHE A 127 5.81 -7.70 -6.37
N THR A 128 6.50 -8.82 -6.53
CA THR A 128 5.86 -10.13 -6.75
C THR A 128 5.22 -10.74 -5.51
N GLY A 129 5.53 -10.22 -4.33
CA GLY A 129 4.95 -10.67 -3.05
C GLY A 129 3.64 -10.00 -2.66
N ASP A 130 3.18 -9.02 -3.45
CA ASP A 130 1.93 -8.33 -3.16
C ASP A 130 0.69 -9.12 -3.60
N SER A 131 -0.42 -8.84 -2.95
CA SER A 131 -1.73 -9.39 -3.27
C SER A 131 -2.79 -8.29 -3.30
N HIS A 132 -3.91 -8.57 -3.94
CA HIS A 132 -5.04 -7.63 -3.99
C HIS A 132 -6.37 -8.36 -3.87
N LEU A 133 -7.39 -7.64 -3.44
CA LEU A 133 -8.76 -8.11 -3.34
C LEU A 133 -9.75 -6.96 -3.56
N ASN A 134 -11.03 -7.27 -3.68
CA ASN A 134 -12.08 -6.25 -3.64
C ASN A 134 -12.42 -5.90 -2.17
N PRO A 135 -11.99 -4.74 -1.66
CA PRO A 135 -12.12 -4.42 -0.24
C PRO A 135 -13.60 -4.25 0.20
N ALA A 136 -14.47 -3.77 -0.67
CA ALA A 136 -15.88 -3.60 -0.33
C ALA A 136 -16.58 -4.95 -0.17
N VAL A 137 -16.28 -5.90 -1.05
CA VAL A 137 -16.81 -7.27 -0.96
C VAL A 137 -16.23 -7.97 0.26
N PHE A 138 -14.92 -7.90 0.47
CA PHE A 138 -14.26 -8.51 1.64
C PHE A 138 -14.86 -8.01 2.95
N LEU A 139 -14.99 -6.68 3.13
CA LEU A 139 -15.54 -6.11 4.35
C LEU A 139 -17.00 -6.54 4.60
N LYS A 140 -17.80 -6.66 3.55
CA LYS A 140 -19.18 -7.16 3.64
C LYS A 140 -19.21 -8.62 4.10
N LEU A 141 -18.40 -9.48 3.49
CA LEU A 141 -18.31 -10.90 3.85
C LEU A 141 -17.81 -11.07 5.28
N LEU A 142 -16.74 -10.35 5.65
CA LEU A 142 -16.19 -10.36 7.00
C LEU A 142 -17.22 -9.90 8.04
N SER A 143 -17.93 -8.81 7.78
CA SER A 143 -18.97 -8.30 8.69
C SER A 143 -20.09 -9.32 8.91
N ASN A 144 -20.53 -9.99 7.83
CA ASN A 144 -21.55 -11.03 7.93
C ASN A 144 -21.05 -12.23 8.76
N ARG A 145 -19.80 -12.62 8.55
CA ARG A 145 -19.16 -13.72 9.29
C ARG A 145 -19.04 -13.42 10.78
N ILE A 146 -18.57 -12.22 11.13
CA ILE A 146 -18.44 -11.77 12.53
C ILE A 146 -19.79 -11.79 13.25
N ARG A 147 -20.86 -11.31 12.59
CA ARG A 147 -22.23 -11.38 13.13
C ARG A 147 -22.70 -12.82 13.29
N ALA A 148 -22.43 -13.69 12.33
CA ALA A 148 -22.78 -15.11 12.42
C ALA A 148 -22.05 -15.84 13.56
N MET A 149 -20.85 -15.37 13.94
CA MET A 149 -20.11 -15.85 15.12
C MET A 149 -20.64 -15.29 16.44
N GLY A 150 -21.66 -14.44 16.42
CA GLY A 150 -22.28 -13.87 17.62
C GLY A 150 -21.66 -12.57 18.12
N ALA A 151 -20.73 -11.96 17.36
CA ALA A 151 -20.22 -10.63 17.72
C ALA A 151 -21.21 -9.53 17.35
N GLU A 152 -21.27 -8.50 18.18
CA GLU A 152 -22.07 -7.31 17.93
C GLU A 152 -21.26 -6.27 17.15
N LEU A 153 -21.82 -5.74 16.06
CA LEU A 153 -21.26 -4.64 15.29
C LEU A 153 -22.12 -3.39 15.49
N LEU A 154 -21.57 -2.42 16.22
CA LEU A 154 -22.21 -1.15 16.50
C LEU A 154 -21.91 -0.14 15.37
N GLU A 155 -22.79 -0.06 14.40
CA GLU A 155 -22.69 0.89 13.28
C GLU A 155 -23.08 2.31 13.74
N ASN A 156 -22.57 3.34 13.04
CA ASN A 156 -22.81 4.75 13.34
C ASN A 156 -22.47 5.16 14.78
N THR A 157 -21.55 4.44 15.42
CA THR A 157 -21.15 4.65 16.82
C THR A 157 -19.71 5.14 16.88
N ALA A 158 -19.53 6.40 17.25
CA ALA A 158 -18.21 6.99 17.41
C ALA A 158 -17.63 6.65 18.80
N VAL A 159 -16.37 6.25 18.83
CA VAL A 159 -15.60 6.11 20.09
C VAL A 159 -15.19 7.53 20.53
N THR A 160 -15.68 7.98 21.69
CA THR A 160 -15.42 9.33 22.23
C THR A 160 -14.32 9.35 23.29
N GLY A 161 -13.94 8.21 23.82
CA GLY A 161 -12.89 8.12 24.84
C GLY A 161 -12.62 6.70 25.29
N PHE A 162 -11.62 6.54 26.13
CA PHE A 162 -11.26 5.29 26.77
C PHE A 162 -11.23 5.51 28.29
N GLU A 163 -11.81 4.58 29.02
CA GLU A 163 -11.68 4.51 30.48
C GLU A 163 -10.82 3.31 30.83
N SER A 164 -9.84 3.53 31.70
CA SER A 164 -9.01 2.44 32.21
C SER A 164 -9.80 1.70 33.30
N ALA A 165 -10.16 0.46 33.03
CA ALA A 165 -10.62 -0.41 34.11
C ALA A 165 -9.40 -0.73 35.01
N GLY A 166 -9.40 -0.17 36.22
CA GLY A 166 -8.33 -0.34 37.21
C GLY A 166 -8.06 -1.80 37.62
#